data_12c86e2c604af17774eed79e40d1bc05
#
_entry.id   12c86e2c604af17774eed79e40d1bc05
#
_cell.length_a   1.000
_cell.length_b   1.000
_cell.length_c   1.000
_cell.angle_alpha   90.00
_cell.angle_beta   90.00
_cell.angle_gamma   90.00
#
_symmetry.space_group_name_H-M   'P 1'
#
loop_
_entity.id
_entity.type
_entity.pdbx_description
1 polymer ?
#
loop_
_entity_poly.entity_id
_entity_poly.type
_entity_poly.pdbx_seq_one_letter_code
_entity_poly.pdbx_strand_id
1 'polypeptide(L)'
;MKIAVLGTGFGKEHARLFCREKLVEEVIVWGRKPEKLKEVKTELGVKTTTNLDDILNNPNIELVDVCLPTKVHAEYAIKALRAGKHVFVEMPLADTTENGQKILETAKECNRRVFVDLFLQFEYPYQLLKQMKEENRYGECIDFYIRRQTPQWWGNLDLDNIALSLMHHDIDYVLQLLGKPDSIQASGRNVRPECSAVTALMSFKKATATIRADSALADKCPFSVGFEATFEKAFIRYFEDGYQDGRTDTKLEIFTNDRQEEVKLVQQNCYELVCHDVVESILENKPSRLDIEHALLTLKTIVEMNGMMCGGQ
;
A
#
# COMPACT_ATOMS: atom_id res chain seq x y z
N MET A 1 19.45 -12.79 -6.77
CA MET A 1 18.63 -13.11 -5.58
C MET A 1 17.57 -14.15 -5.93
N LYS A 2 17.24 -15.08 -5.02
CA LYS A 2 16.11 -16.00 -5.16
C LYS A 2 14.98 -15.61 -4.22
N ILE A 3 13.76 -15.60 -4.73
CA ILE A 3 12.57 -15.08 -4.05
C ILE A 3 11.49 -16.17 -4.01
N ALA A 4 10.81 -16.28 -2.89
CA ALA A 4 9.58 -17.05 -2.79
C ALA A 4 8.38 -16.14 -2.61
N VAL A 5 7.30 -16.36 -3.37
CA VAL A 5 6.03 -15.65 -3.26
C VAL A 5 5.00 -16.58 -2.65
N LEU A 6 4.41 -16.18 -1.54
CA LEU A 6 3.36 -16.91 -0.86
C LEU A 6 1.99 -16.37 -1.28
N GLY A 7 1.30 -17.10 -2.13
CA GLY A 7 -0.03 -16.74 -2.63
C GLY A 7 -0.17 -16.86 -4.14
N THR A 8 -1.38 -17.18 -4.59
CA THR A 8 -1.72 -17.39 -6.01
C THR A 8 -2.79 -16.42 -6.52
N GLY A 9 -3.22 -15.48 -5.68
CA GLY A 9 -4.07 -14.36 -6.03
C GLY A 9 -3.23 -13.21 -6.58
N PHE A 10 -3.16 -12.10 -5.86
CA PHE A 10 -2.29 -10.97 -6.21
C PHE A 10 -0.80 -11.35 -6.22
N GLY A 11 -0.40 -12.34 -5.42
CA GLY A 11 0.96 -12.91 -5.47
C GLY A 11 1.38 -13.46 -6.83
N LYS A 12 0.43 -13.82 -7.71
CA LYS A 12 0.78 -14.15 -9.11
C LYS A 12 1.29 -12.92 -9.87
N GLU A 13 0.73 -11.75 -9.59
CA GLU A 13 1.22 -10.50 -10.18
C GLU A 13 2.60 -10.13 -9.64
N HIS A 14 2.83 -10.22 -8.32
CA HIS A 14 4.15 -10.04 -7.73
C HIS A 14 5.18 -11.01 -8.32
N ALA A 15 4.83 -12.28 -8.47
CA ALA A 15 5.72 -13.25 -9.12
C ALA A 15 6.06 -12.84 -10.55
N ARG A 16 5.10 -12.30 -11.33
CA ARG A 16 5.33 -11.78 -12.67
C ARG A 16 6.30 -10.61 -12.67
N LEU A 17 6.14 -9.68 -11.72
CA LEU A 17 7.02 -8.52 -11.57
C LEU A 17 8.44 -8.93 -11.20
N PHE A 18 8.59 -9.81 -10.20
CA PHE A 18 9.90 -10.34 -9.82
C PHE A 18 10.58 -11.15 -10.93
N CYS A 19 9.83 -11.84 -11.80
CA CYS A 19 10.41 -12.50 -12.97
C CYS A 19 10.99 -11.52 -14.01
N ARG A 20 10.55 -10.27 -14.01
CA ARG A 20 11.08 -9.20 -14.88
C ARG A 20 12.22 -8.42 -14.25
N GLU A 21 12.39 -8.52 -12.94
CA GLU A 21 13.43 -7.83 -12.20
C GLU A 21 14.79 -8.48 -12.50
N LYS A 22 15.71 -7.68 -13.05
CA LYS A 22 17.02 -8.20 -13.53
C LYS A 22 17.93 -8.76 -12.44
N LEU A 23 17.72 -8.31 -11.20
CA LEU A 23 18.49 -8.75 -10.04
C LEU A 23 17.94 -10.04 -9.41
N VAL A 24 16.81 -10.55 -9.93
CA VAL A 24 16.17 -11.79 -9.49
C VAL A 24 16.53 -12.94 -10.42
N GLU A 25 17.10 -13.99 -9.85
CA GLU A 25 17.54 -15.19 -10.59
C GLU A 25 16.45 -16.24 -10.70
N GLU A 26 15.63 -16.37 -9.64
CA GLU A 26 14.62 -17.42 -9.55
C GLU A 26 13.46 -16.95 -8.68
N VAL A 27 12.24 -17.23 -9.14
CA VAL A 27 11.00 -17.07 -8.38
C VAL A 27 10.36 -18.42 -8.17
N ILE A 28 9.94 -18.69 -6.91
CA ILE A 28 9.22 -19.89 -6.51
C ILE A 28 7.88 -19.46 -5.91
N VAL A 29 6.76 -20.00 -6.39
CA VAL A 29 5.44 -19.65 -5.86
C VAL A 29 4.90 -20.78 -5.00
N TRP A 30 4.55 -20.43 -3.76
CA TRP A 30 3.85 -21.32 -2.84
C TRP A 30 2.35 -21.03 -2.82
N GLY A 31 1.56 -22.08 -2.74
CA GLY A 31 0.11 -21.99 -2.56
C GLY A 31 -0.51 -23.30 -2.07
N ARG A 32 -1.67 -23.21 -1.45
CA ARG A 32 -2.36 -24.39 -0.88
C ARG A 32 -3.10 -25.23 -1.91
N LYS A 33 -3.42 -24.65 -3.08
CA LYS A 33 -4.26 -25.28 -4.11
C LYS A 33 -3.41 -25.68 -5.32
N PRO A 34 -3.18 -26.99 -5.57
CA PRO A 34 -2.34 -27.45 -6.69
C PRO A 34 -2.82 -26.95 -8.06
N GLU A 35 -4.15 -26.86 -8.25
CA GLU A 35 -4.75 -26.39 -9.49
C GLU A 35 -4.37 -24.92 -9.79
N LYS A 36 -4.37 -24.05 -8.77
CA LYS A 36 -3.94 -22.66 -8.91
C LYS A 36 -2.45 -22.53 -9.18
N LEU A 37 -1.65 -23.37 -8.54
CA LEU A 37 -0.20 -23.43 -8.79
C LEU A 37 0.10 -23.89 -10.21
N LYS A 38 -0.68 -24.82 -10.77
CA LYS A 38 -0.56 -25.25 -12.17
C LYS A 38 -0.84 -24.10 -13.13
N GLU A 39 -1.86 -23.26 -12.86
CA GLU A 39 -2.14 -22.05 -13.64
C GLU A 39 -0.94 -21.09 -13.62
N VAL A 40 -0.42 -20.77 -12.42
CA VAL A 40 0.75 -19.89 -12.25
C VAL A 40 1.97 -20.45 -12.98
N LYS A 41 2.26 -21.74 -12.82
CA LYS A 41 3.40 -22.40 -13.51
C LYS A 41 3.27 -22.34 -15.02
N THR A 42 2.07 -22.57 -15.55
CA THR A 42 1.81 -22.53 -17.00
C THR A 42 1.99 -21.12 -17.57
N GLU A 43 1.52 -20.11 -16.83
CA GLU A 43 1.54 -18.71 -17.28
C GLU A 43 2.92 -18.05 -17.15
N LEU A 44 3.61 -18.30 -16.04
CA LEU A 44 4.86 -17.60 -15.71
C LEU A 44 6.12 -18.46 -15.88
N GLY A 45 6.01 -19.77 -16.05
CA GLY A 45 7.18 -20.67 -16.17
C GLY A 45 7.96 -20.87 -14.87
N VAL A 46 7.44 -20.40 -13.73
CA VAL A 46 8.13 -20.45 -12.43
C VAL A 46 8.00 -21.80 -11.75
N LYS A 47 8.88 -22.06 -10.78
CA LYS A 47 8.72 -23.20 -9.87
C LYS A 47 7.55 -22.99 -8.92
N THR A 48 6.88 -24.07 -8.55
CA THR A 48 5.74 -24.01 -7.62
C THR A 48 5.80 -25.14 -6.62
N THR A 49 5.31 -24.90 -5.40
CA THR A 49 5.21 -25.92 -4.35
C THR A 49 3.97 -25.71 -3.47
N THR A 50 3.42 -26.80 -2.93
CA THR A 50 2.40 -26.78 -1.86
C THR A 50 3.02 -26.94 -0.48
N ASN A 51 4.29 -27.32 -0.39
CA ASN A 51 4.99 -27.52 0.87
C ASN A 51 5.75 -26.26 1.26
N LEU A 52 5.37 -25.62 2.37
CA LEU A 52 6.02 -24.41 2.87
C LEU A 52 7.49 -24.66 3.29
N ASP A 53 7.80 -25.86 3.73
CA ASP A 53 9.15 -26.24 4.17
C ASP A 53 10.17 -26.19 3.01
N ASP A 54 9.73 -26.40 1.77
CA ASP A 54 10.59 -26.24 0.57
C ASP A 54 11.07 -24.77 0.42
N ILE A 55 10.34 -23.83 0.99
CA ILE A 55 10.69 -22.40 1.02
C ILE A 55 11.52 -22.07 2.26
N LEU A 56 11.01 -22.41 3.43
CA LEU A 56 11.61 -21.98 4.70
C LEU A 56 12.98 -22.62 4.93
N ASN A 57 13.13 -23.90 4.59
CA ASN A 57 14.37 -24.66 4.77
C ASN A 57 15.37 -24.51 3.61
N ASN A 58 15.01 -23.79 2.55
CA ASN A 58 15.93 -23.56 1.42
C ASN A 58 16.86 -22.38 1.72
N PRO A 59 18.18 -22.62 1.95
CA PRO A 59 19.11 -21.55 2.29
C PRO A 59 19.36 -20.55 1.15
N ASN A 60 19.04 -20.91 -0.08
CA ASN A 60 19.25 -20.06 -1.24
C ASN A 60 18.12 -19.04 -1.46
N ILE A 61 16.97 -19.18 -0.79
CA ILE A 61 15.90 -18.18 -0.81
C ILE A 61 16.26 -17.08 0.19
N GLU A 62 16.35 -15.85 -0.29
CA GLU A 62 16.76 -14.69 0.50
C GLU A 62 15.57 -13.84 0.94
N LEU A 63 14.51 -13.78 0.12
CA LEU A 63 13.30 -13.01 0.35
C LEU A 63 12.06 -13.89 0.25
N VAL A 64 11.14 -13.72 1.20
CA VAL A 64 9.78 -14.26 1.15
C VAL A 64 8.78 -13.13 1.04
N ASP A 65 8.01 -13.14 -0.03
CA ASP A 65 6.94 -12.20 -0.31
C ASP A 65 5.60 -12.79 0.14
N VAL A 66 4.90 -12.11 1.05
CA VAL A 66 3.67 -12.58 1.72
C VAL A 66 2.46 -11.90 1.11
N CYS A 67 1.91 -12.49 0.04
CA CYS A 67 0.68 -12.07 -0.66
C CYS A 67 -0.51 -12.94 -0.28
N LEU A 68 -0.78 -13.03 1.01
CA LEU A 68 -1.83 -13.85 1.61
C LEU A 68 -2.96 -12.95 2.16
N PRO A 69 -4.10 -13.50 2.61
CA PRO A 69 -5.07 -12.72 3.36
C PRO A 69 -4.47 -12.11 4.63
N THR A 70 -4.80 -10.86 4.92
CA THR A 70 -4.24 -10.05 6.02
C THR A 70 -4.16 -10.76 7.37
N LYS A 71 -5.20 -11.54 7.71
CA LYS A 71 -5.28 -12.30 8.99
C LYS A 71 -4.13 -13.27 9.24
N VAL A 72 -3.41 -13.66 8.19
CA VAL A 72 -2.28 -14.61 8.30
C VAL A 72 -0.93 -13.97 7.97
N HIS A 73 -0.88 -12.67 7.65
CA HIS A 73 0.38 -11.98 7.34
C HIS A 73 1.42 -12.17 8.45
N ALA A 74 1.04 -11.91 9.70
CA ALA A 74 1.96 -12.03 10.83
C ALA A 74 2.50 -13.45 11.02
N GLU A 75 1.65 -14.47 10.88
CA GLU A 75 2.07 -15.86 11.01
C GLU A 75 3.17 -16.20 10.00
N TYR A 76 2.93 -15.91 8.71
CA TYR A 76 3.87 -16.29 7.65
C TYR A 76 5.11 -15.40 7.61
N ALA A 77 4.98 -14.11 7.90
CA ALA A 77 6.12 -13.20 8.03
C ALA A 77 7.06 -13.64 9.15
N ILE A 78 6.53 -13.95 10.34
CA ILE A 78 7.32 -14.43 11.49
C ILE A 78 8.02 -15.77 11.18
N LYS A 79 7.32 -16.71 10.52
CA LYS A 79 7.94 -17.97 10.09
C LYS A 79 9.11 -17.74 9.13
N ALA A 80 8.95 -16.86 8.16
CA ALA A 80 10.01 -16.52 7.19
C ALA A 80 11.20 -15.84 7.89
N LEU A 81 10.96 -14.87 8.77
CA LEU A 81 12.00 -14.19 9.54
C LEU A 81 12.81 -15.18 10.39
N ARG A 82 12.16 -16.08 11.13
CA ARG A 82 12.80 -17.12 11.93
C ARG A 82 13.57 -18.14 11.09
N ALA A 83 13.17 -18.34 9.85
CA ALA A 83 13.93 -19.13 8.87
C ALA A 83 15.09 -18.34 8.23
N GLY A 84 15.40 -17.14 8.73
CA GLY A 84 16.51 -16.32 8.29
C GLY A 84 16.27 -15.59 6.95
N LYS A 85 15.02 -15.40 6.54
CA LYS A 85 14.67 -14.71 5.29
C LYS A 85 14.32 -13.26 5.56
N HIS A 86 14.60 -12.36 4.59
CA HIS A 86 13.94 -11.07 4.52
C HIS A 86 12.48 -11.27 4.14
N VAL A 87 11.63 -10.31 4.45
CA VAL A 87 10.19 -10.41 4.17
C VAL A 87 9.69 -9.17 3.44
N PHE A 88 8.87 -9.37 2.43
CA PHE A 88 8.03 -8.36 1.83
C PHE A 88 6.59 -8.74 2.11
N VAL A 89 5.76 -7.82 2.55
CA VAL A 89 4.36 -8.10 2.95
C VAL A 89 3.44 -7.17 2.20
N GLU A 90 2.37 -7.73 1.66
CA GLU A 90 1.24 -6.96 1.15
C GLU A 90 0.61 -6.08 2.24
N MET A 91 0.03 -4.96 1.81
CA MET A 91 -0.76 -4.12 2.72
C MET A 91 -2.12 -4.77 3.07
N PRO A 92 -2.58 -4.53 4.29
CA PRO A 92 -1.90 -3.90 5.42
C PRO A 92 -0.86 -4.85 6.06
N LEU A 93 0.13 -4.31 6.76
CA LEU A 93 1.19 -5.09 7.43
C LEU A 93 0.66 -6.29 8.23
N ALA A 94 -0.42 -6.08 8.98
CA ALA A 94 -1.09 -7.10 9.77
C ALA A 94 -2.55 -6.70 10.04
N ASP A 95 -3.32 -7.62 10.61
CA ASP A 95 -4.71 -7.41 11.02
C ASP A 95 -4.86 -6.66 12.35
N THR A 96 -3.84 -6.70 13.22
CA THR A 96 -3.81 -6.00 14.50
C THR A 96 -2.47 -5.32 14.75
N THR A 97 -2.48 -4.29 15.60
CA THR A 97 -1.26 -3.58 16.01
C THR A 97 -0.28 -4.52 16.73
N GLU A 98 -0.78 -5.43 17.56
CA GLU A 98 0.02 -6.41 18.29
C GLU A 98 0.74 -7.37 17.34
N ASN A 99 0.05 -7.82 16.28
CA ASN A 99 0.63 -8.67 15.25
C ASN A 99 1.70 -7.92 14.43
N GLY A 100 1.43 -6.67 14.06
CA GLY A 100 2.43 -5.81 13.42
C GLY A 100 3.66 -5.57 14.29
N GLN A 101 3.47 -5.34 15.59
CA GLN A 101 4.56 -5.17 16.55
C GLN A 101 5.42 -6.45 16.69
N LYS A 102 4.79 -7.65 16.73
CA LYS A 102 5.50 -8.94 16.76
C LYS A 102 6.34 -9.16 15.50
N ILE A 103 5.87 -8.75 14.33
CA ILE A 103 6.67 -8.83 13.10
C ILE A 103 7.93 -7.98 13.26
N LEU A 104 7.79 -6.72 13.71
CA LEU A 104 8.92 -5.80 13.90
C LEU A 104 9.94 -6.35 14.91
N GLU A 105 9.48 -6.86 16.05
CA GLU A 105 10.35 -7.45 17.09
C GLU A 105 11.10 -8.67 16.56
N THR A 106 10.39 -9.59 15.87
CA THR A 106 11.01 -10.77 15.26
C THR A 106 12.02 -10.38 14.18
N ALA A 107 11.73 -9.36 13.38
CA ALA A 107 12.67 -8.87 12.38
C ALA A 107 13.99 -8.39 13.02
N LYS A 108 13.90 -7.65 14.13
CA LYS A 108 15.07 -7.21 14.91
C LYS A 108 15.83 -8.37 15.54
N GLU A 109 15.12 -9.31 16.16
CA GLU A 109 15.73 -10.53 16.77
C GLU A 109 16.50 -11.36 15.73
N CYS A 110 15.93 -11.54 14.54
CA CYS A 110 16.52 -12.33 13.47
C CYS A 110 17.54 -11.54 12.62
N ASN A 111 17.72 -10.25 12.86
CA ASN A 111 18.53 -9.36 12.02
C ASN A 111 18.13 -9.47 10.53
N ARG A 112 16.82 -9.36 10.27
CA ARG A 112 16.24 -9.39 8.92
C ARG A 112 15.35 -8.18 8.71
N ARG A 113 15.22 -7.79 7.45
CA ARG A 113 14.41 -6.64 7.06
C ARG A 113 13.01 -7.09 6.68
N VAL A 114 12.05 -6.21 6.96
CA VAL A 114 10.67 -6.34 6.51
C VAL A 114 10.32 -5.10 5.72
N PHE A 115 9.78 -5.30 4.54
CA PHE A 115 9.24 -4.29 3.64
C PHE A 115 7.74 -4.47 3.55
N VAL A 116 7.00 -3.39 3.34
CA VAL A 116 5.55 -3.43 3.18
C VAL A 116 5.19 -2.74 1.87
N ASP A 117 4.21 -3.26 1.14
CA ASP A 117 3.83 -2.73 -0.19
C ASP A 117 3.13 -1.36 -0.10
N LEU A 118 3.90 -0.33 0.18
CA LEU A 118 3.49 1.07 0.25
C LEU A 118 3.57 1.73 -1.13
N PHE A 119 2.91 1.18 -2.13
CA PHE A 119 3.10 1.49 -3.54
C PHE A 119 2.80 2.94 -3.93
N LEU A 120 1.91 3.67 -3.22
CA LEU A 120 1.61 5.07 -3.55
C LEU A 120 2.85 5.96 -3.55
N GLN A 121 3.88 5.63 -2.77
CA GLN A 121 5.15 6.35 -2.77
C GLN A 121 5.91 6.26 -4.10
N PHE A 122 5.55 5.32 -4.95
CA PHE A 122 6.14 5.07 -6.26
C PHE A 122 5.23 5.51 -7.42
N GLU A 123 4.03 5.97 -7.13
CA GLU A 123 3.14 6.59 -8.10
C GLU A 123 3.61 8.01 -8.44
N TYR A 124 3.77 8.33 -9.72
CA TYR A 124 4.38 9.59 -10.17
C TYR A 124 3.72 10.85 -9.58
N PRO A 125 2.38 11.02 -9.56
CA PRO A 125 1.75 12.21 -8.98
C PRO A 125 2.07 12.41 -7.50
N TYR A 126 2.11 11.31 -6.75
CA TYR A 126 2.41 11.32 -5.32
C TYR A 126 3.90 11.58 -5.04
N GLN A 127 4.80 11.01 -5.86
CA GLN A 127 6.24 11.31 -5.78
C GLN A 127 6.49 12.80 -6.07
N LEU A 128 5.87 13.33 -7.12
CA LEU A 128 6.04 14.72 -7.51
C LEU A 128 5.56 15.69 -6.43
N LEU A 129 4.39 15.43 -5.82
CA LEU A 129 3.87 16.25 -4.72
C LEU A 129 4.84 16.24 -3.52
N LYS A 130 5.32 15.06 -3.14
CA LYS A 130 6.30 14.91 -2.04
C LYS A 130 7.59 15.67 -2.34
N GLN A 131 8.13 15.53 -3.55
CA GLN A 131 9.31 16.28 -3.98
C GLN A 131 9.11 17.79 -3.92
N MET A 132 7.97 18.31 -4.41
CA MET A 132 7.65 19.74 -4.36
C MET A 132 7.61 20.26 -2.93
N LYS A 133 7.08 19.47 -1.99
CA LYS A 133 7.05 19.79 -0.58
C LYS A 133 8.46 19.78 0.05
N GLU A 134 9.25 18.75 -0.22
CA GLU A 134 10.62 18.60 0.30
C GLU A 134 11.54 19.73 -0.20
N GLU A 135 11.38 20.13 -1.46
CA GLU A 135 12.08 21.28 -2.06
C GLU A 135 11.54 22.64 -1.59
N ASN A 136 10.48 22.67 -0.78
CA ASN A 136 9.77 23.87 -0.36
C ASN A 136 9.39 24.79 -1.55
N ARG A 137 9.01 24.18 -2.69
CA ARG A 137 8.82 24.87 -3.97
C ARG A 137 7.72 25.92 -3.93
N TYR A 138 6.66 25.66 -3.17
CA TYR A 138 5.48 26.54 -3.06
C TYR A 138 5.20 26.98 -1.63
N GLY A 139 6.17 26.88 -0.72
CA GLY A 139 5.98 27.14 0.71
C GLY A 139 5.38 25.94 1.45
N GLU A 140 4.84 26.20 2.64
CA GLU A 140 4.25 25.15 3.49
C GLU A 140 2.96 24.61 2.86
N CYS A 141 2.72 23.30 3.06
CA CYS A 141 1.42 22.71 2.79
C CYS A 141 0.46 23.10 3.92
N ILE A 142 -0.68 23.68 3.55
CA ILE A 142 -1.69 24.21 4.49
C ILE A 142 -2.82 23.23 4.67
N ASP A 143 -3.33 22.67 3.55
CA ASP A 143 -4.44 21.73 3.54
C ASP A 143 -4.19 20.62 2.52
N PHE A 144 -4.59 19.41 2.88
CA PHE A 144 -4.45 18.24 2.03
C PHE A 144 -5.73 17.42 2.05
N TYR A 145 -6.35 17.25 0.90
CA TYR A 145 -7.50 16.37 0.71
C TYR A 145 -7.10 15.17 -0.15
N ILE A 146 -7.43 13.96 0.30
CA ILE A 146 -7.19 12.74 -0.48
C ILE A 146 -8.44 11.86 -0.43
N ARG A 147 -8.74 11.21 -1.55
CA ARG A 147 -9.91 10.35 -1.68
C ARG A 147 -9.60 9.04 -2.38
N ARG A 148 -10.35 8.01 -1.99
CA ARG A 148 -10.44 6.71 -2.66
C ARG A 148 -11.87 6.22 -2.61
N GLN A 149 -12.52 6.15 -3.76
CA GLN A 149 -13.95 5.90 -3.87
C GLN A 149 -14.22 4.84 -4.94
N THR A 150 -15.16 3.93 -4.66
CA THR A 150 -15.45 2.82 -5.56
C THR A 150 -16.93 2.44 -5.51
N PRO A 151 -17.53 1.98 -6.62
CA PRO A 151 -18.69 1.09 -6.53
C PRO A 151 -18.33 -0.20 -5.75
N GLN A 152 -19.31 -1.04 -5.48
CA GLN A 152 -19.09 -2.31 -4.75
C GLN A 152 -18.33 -3.33 -5.61
N TRP A 153 -17.04 -3.07 -5.88
CA TRP A 153 -16.21 -3.94 -6.72
C TRP A 153 -15.31 -4.89 -5.92
N TRP A 154 -15.00 -4.58 -4.67
CA TRP A 154 -14.02 -5.32 -3.88
C TRP A 154 -14.56 -5.74 -2.52
N GLY A 155 -15.05 -6.96 -2.41
CA GLY A 155 -15.34 -7.63 -1.15
C GLY A 155 -16.15 -6.83 -0.13
N ASN A 156 -15.99 -7.17 1.13
CA ASN A 156 -16.63 -6.47 2.23
C ASN A 156 -15.83 -5.23 2.65
N LEU A 157 -16.39 -4.06 2.37
CA LEU A 157 -15.88 -2.74 2.74
C LEU A 157 -16.88 -2.01 3.67
N ASP A 158 -17.49 -2.75 4.60
CA ASP A 158 -18.27 -2.16 5.68
C ASP A 158 -17.41 -1.29 6.61
N LEU A 159 -18.05 -0.68 7.61
CA LEU A 159 -17.39 0.27 8.49
C LEU A 159 -16.22 -0.34 9.27
N ASP A 160 -16.27 -1.63 9.60
CA ASP A 160 -15.21 -2.33 10.31
C ASP A 160 -13.99 -2.63 9.43
N ASN A 161 -14.20 -2.72 8.11
CA ASN A 161 -13.17 -3.16 7.16
C ASN A 161 -12.62 -2.04 6.28
N ILE A 162 -13.37 -0.99 5.98
CA ILE A 162 -13.02 0.01 4.95
C ILE A 162 -11.69 0.73 5.25
N ALA A 163 -11.42 1.07 6.51
CA ALA A 163 -10.18 1.77 6.85
C ALA A 163 -8.94 0.88 6.63
N LEU A 164 -9.04 -0.39 6.99
CA LEU A 164 -7.94 -1.35 6.84
C LEU A 164 -7.77 -1.84 5.40
N SER A 165 -8.86 -1.92 4.61
CA SER A 165 -8.84 -2.52 3.27
C SER A 165 -8.78 -1.50 2.13
N LEU A 166 -9.24 -0.26 2.35
CA LEU A 166 -9.32 0.76 1.29
C LEU A 166 -8.54 2.03 1.65
N MET A 167 -8.75 2.60 2.87
CA MET A 167 -8.15 3.87 3.26
C MET A 167 -6.66 3.78 3.61
N HIS A 168 -6.13 2.60 3.90
CA HIS A 168 -4.77 2.45 4.42
C HIS A 168 -3.71 3.04 3.48
N HIS A 169 -3.88 2.94 2.17
CA HIS A 169 -2.98 3.54 1.17
C HIS A 169 -2.89 5.06 1.34
N ASP A 170 -4.06 5.69 1.52
CA ASP A 170 -4.19 7.14 1.60
C ASP A 170 -3.72 7.65 2.96
N ILE A 171 -4.03 6.92 4.04
CA ILE A 171 -3.53 7.21 5.39
C ILE A 171 -2.00 7.13 5.42
N ASP A 172 -1.43 6.06 4.84
CA ASP A 172 0.01 5.89 4.72
C ASP A 172 0.66 7.10 4.03
N TYR A 173 0.11 7.50 2.89
CA TYR A 173 0.66 8.63 2.14
C TYR A 173 0.56 9.96 2.92
N VAL A 174 -0.56 10.22 3.61
CA VAL A 174 -0.72 11.40 4.46
C VAL A 174 0.33 11.44 5.57
N LEU A 175 0.57 10.31 6.24
CA LEU A 175 1.59 10.21 7.29
C LEU A 175 3.00 10.43 6.74
N GLN A 176 3.27 9.98 5.53
CA GLN A 176 4.56 10.21 4.87
C GLN A 176 4.74 11.65 4.43
N LEU A 177 3.67 12.28 3.93
CA LEU A 177 3.70 13.65 3.46
C LEU A 177 3.78 14.67 4.62
N LEU A 178 2.98 14.46 5.68
CA LEU A 178 2.78 15.45 6.75
C LEU A 178 3.35 15.02 8.10
N GLY A 179 3.75 13.76 8.25
CA GLY A 179 4.26 13.19 9.50
C GLY A 179 3.15 12.69 10.42
N LYS A 180 3.44 12.57 11.71
CA LYS A 180 2.48 12.13 12.71
C LYS A 180 1.50 13.27 13.03
N PRO A 181 0.17 13.04 13.01
CA PRO A 181 -0.82 14.05 13.36
C PRO A 181 -0.82 14.36 14.86
N ASP A 182 -1.19 15.59 15.20
CA ASP A 182 -1.43 16.03 16.58
C ASP A 182 -2.80 15.54 17.09
N SER A 183 -3.79 15.41 16.20
CA SER A 183 -5.10 14.85 16.50
C SER A 183 -5.76 14.21 15.28
N ILE A 184 -6.65 13.25 15.53
CA ILE A 184 -7.43 12.54 14.53
C ILE A 184 -8.89 12.60 14.94
N GLN A 185 -9.77 12.81 13.97
CA GLN A 185 -11.21 12.64 14.10
C GLN A 185 -11.70 11.81 12.91
N ALA A 186 -12.53 10.82 13.14
CA ALA A 186 -13.09 9.99 12.08
C ALA A 186 -14.58 9.75 12.30
N SER A 187 -15.33 9.79 11.21
CA SER A 187 -16.76 9.50 11.20
C SER A 187 -17.12 8.72 9.96
N GLY A 188 -18.01 7.76 10.10
CA GLY A 188 -18.45 6.95 8.98
C GLY A 188 -19.77 6.25 9.28
N ARG A 189 -20.32 5.61 8.25
CA ARG A 189 -21.54 4.82 8.37
C ARG A 189 -21.60 3.73 7.31
N ASN A 190 -22.24 2.61 7.65
CA ASN A 190 -22.69 1.65 6.68
C ASN A 190 -23.82 2.26 5.83
N VAL A 191 -23.68 2.22 4.51
CA VAL A 191 -24.66 2.76 3.55
C VAL A 191 -25.59 1.64 3.06
N ARG A 192 -25.03 0.46 2.81
CA ARG A 192 -25.71 -0.79 2.45
C ARG A 192 -24.83 -1.98 2.87
N PRO A 193 -25.32 -3.23 2.80
CA PRO A 193 -24.50 -4.39 3.13
C PRO A 193 -23.13 -4.36 2.44
N GLU A 194 -22.06 -4.62 3.20
CA GLU A 194 -20.67 -4.62 2.74
C GLU A 194 -20.14 -3.30 2.16
N CYS A 195 -20.86 -2.19 2.33
CA CYS A 195 -20.48 -0.88 1.81
C CYS A 195 -20.62 0.20 2.86
N SER A 196 -19.61 1.06 2.94
CA SER A 196 -19.59 2.20 3.86
C SER A 196 -18.99 3.45 3.23
N ALA A 197 -19.19 4.58 3.89
CA ALA A 197 -18.55 5.85 3.58
C ALA A 197 -17.94 6.41 4.87
N VAL A 198 -16.66 6.82 4.78
CA VAL A 198 -15.85 7.31 5.89
C VAL A 198 -15.14 8.59 5.51
N THR A 199 -15.07 9.50 6.46
CA THR A 199 -14.23 10.70 6.39
C THR A 199 -13.41 10.81 7.67
N ALA A 200 -12.11 11.02 7.53
CA ALA A 200 -11.21 11.33 8.63
C ALA A 200 -10.62 12.72 8.45
N LEU A 201 -10.46 13.44 9.54
CA LEU A 201 -9.77 14.73 9.65
C LEU A 201 -8.55 14.53 10.54
N MET A 202 -7.38 14.87 10.04
CA MET A 202 -6.11 14.85 10.77
C MET A 202 -5.58 16.28 10.88
N SER A 203 -5.23 16.70 12.09
CA SER A 203 -4.61 18.00 12.33
C SER A 203 -3.12 17.85 12.59
N PHE A 204 -2.34 18.72 11.99
CA PHE A 204 -0.88 18.82 12.13
C PHE A 204 -0.53 20.25 12.53
N LYS A 205 0.67 20.50 13.04
CA LYS A 205 1.11 21.85 13.48
C LYS A 205 0.89 22.95 12.44
N LYS A 206 1.02 22.64 11.15
CA LYS A 206 0.97 23.61 10.06
C LYS A 206 -0.04 23.25 8.97
N ALA A 207 -0.68 22.11 9.05
CA ALA A 207 -1.57 21.60 8.02
C ALA A 207 -2.78 20.90 8.61
N THR A 208 -3.83 20.76 7.80
CA THR A 208 -4.90 19.80 7.99
C THR A 208 -4.89 18.79 6.86
N ALA A 209 -5.36 17.56 7.11
CA ALA A 209 -5.60 16.59 6.06
C ALA A 209 -6.99 15.97 6.22
N THR A 210 -7.73 15.93 5.13
CA THR A 210 -9.01 15.21 5.05
C THR A 210 -8.84 13.98 4.16
N ILE A 211 -9.18 12.81 4.69
CA ILE A 211 -9.10 11.54 3.98
C ILE A 211 -10.52 11.00 3.83
N ARG A 212 -10.95 10.73 2.61
CA ARG A 212 -12.27 10.18 2.32
C ARG A 212 -12.17 8.83 1.61
N ALA A 213 -12.86 7.82 2.17
CA ALA A 213 -13.12 6.56 1.48
C ALA A 213 -14.62 6.33 1.37
N ASP A 214 -15.04 5.77 0.22
CA ASP A 214 -16.44 5.47 -0.05
C ASP A 214 -16.52 4.24 -0.96
N SER A 215 -17.17 3.19 -0.48
CA SER A 215 -17.41 1.96 -1.24
C SER A 215 -18.85 1.81 -1.71
N ALA A 216 -19.67 2.85 -1.53
CA ALA A 216 -21.09 2.84 -1.80
C ALA A 216 -21.50 3.68 -3.02
N LEU A 217 -20.58 4.00 -3.92
CA LEU A 217 -20.88 4.70 -5.15
C LEU A 217 -21.86 3.88 -6.01
N ALA A 218 -22.61 4.57 -6.87
CA ALA A 218 -23.47 3.91 -7.85
C ALA A 218 -22.63 3.08 -8.85
N ASP A 219 -23.19 1.98 -9.35
CA ASP A 219 -22.46 0.97 -10.16
C ASP A 219 -21.82 1.53 -11.44
N LYS A 220 -22.32 2.63 -11.97
CA LYS A 220 -21.76 3.29 -13.15
C LYS A 220 -20.70 4.34 -12.84
N CYS A 221 -20.45 4.63 -11.57
CA CYS A 221 -19.34 5.48 -11.19
C CYS A 221 -18.00 4.80 -11.45
N PRO A 222 -16.95 5.56 -11.74
CA PRO A 222 -15.62 5.01 -11.82
C PRO A 222 -15.08 4.64 -10.41
N PHE A 223 -14.06 3.81 -10.37
CA PHE A 223 -13.10 3.84 -9.29
C PHE A 223 -12.35 5.16 -9.35
N SER A 224 -12.38 5.94 -8.29
CA SER A 224 -11.83 7.28 -8.28
C SER A 224 -10.81 7.45 -7.14
N VAL A 225 -9.60 7.83 -7.50
CA VAL A 225 -8.54 8.22 -6.56
C VAL A 225 -8.04 9.61 -6.90
N GLY A 226 -7.48 10.30 -5.91
CA GLY A 226 -6.88 11.60 -6.17
C GLY A 226 -6.67 12.42 -4.91
N PHE A 227 -5.98 13.54 -5.10
CA PHE A 227 -5.72 14.48 -4.04
C PHE A 227 -5.85 15.94 -4.50
N GLU A 228 -6.06 16.80 -3.52
CA GLU A 228 -5.95 18.26 -3.63
C GLU A 228 -5.02 18.74 -2.52
N ALA A 229 -4.02 19.54 -2.87
CA ALA A 229 -3.03 20.06 -1.95
C ALA A 229 -2.96 21.58 -2.05
N THR A 230 -3.25 22.30 -0.97
CA THR A 230 -3.10 23.75 -0.88
C THR A 230 -1.77 24.06 -0.20
N PHE A 231 -0.92 24.76 -0.93
CA PHE A 231 0.32 25.36 -0.44
C PHE A 231 0.17 26.88 -0.32
N GLU A 232 1.09 27.54 0.38
CA GLU A 232 1.07 29.01 0.49
C GLU A 232 1.03 29.74 -0.87
N LYS A 233 1.62 29.14 -1.92
CA LYS A 233 1.79 29.78 -3.24
C LYS A 233 1.25 28.96 -4.41
N ALA A 234 0.62 27.81 -4.14
CA ALA A 234 0.07 26.95 -5.18
C ALA A 234 -1.10 26.10 -4.66
N PHE A 235 -1.97 25.73 -5.60
CA PHE A 235 -2.95 24.64 -5.43
C PHE A 235 -2.61 23.54 -6.45
N ILE A 236 -2.52 22.29 -5.98
CA ILE A 236 -2.17 21.14 -6.81
C ILE A 236 -3.31 20.16 -6.73
N ARG A 237 -3.80 19.70 -7.88
CA ARG A 237 -4.91 18.74 -7.98
C ARG A 237 -4.55 17.58 -8.88
N TYR A 238 -4.76 16.38 -8.39
CA TYR A 238 -4.64 15.14 -9.14
C TYR A 238 -5.93 14.33 -9.02
N PHE A 239 -6.35 13.70 -10.09
CA PHE A 239 -7.37 12.65 -10.07
C PHE A 239 -7.07 11.58 -11.10
N GLU A 240 -7.56 10.38 -10.80
CA GLU A 240 -7.62 9.25 -11.70
C GLU A 240 -8.95 8.54 -11.51
N ASP A 241 -9.70 8.42 -12.61
CA ASP A 241 -11.02 7.77 -12.67
C ASP A 241 -10.93 6.58 -13.63
N GLY A 242 -10.96 5.35 -13.07
CA GLY A 242 -10.96 4.10 -13.83
C GLY A 242 -12.36 3.53 -14.01
N TYR A 243 -12.78 3.32 -15.26
CA TYR A 243 -14.11 2.85 -15.62
C TYR A 243 -14.13 1.34 -15.90
N GLN A 244 -15.30 0.70 -15.75
CA GLN A 244 -15.48 -0.73 -16.01
C GLN A 244 -15.18 -1.15 -17.45
N ASP A 245 -15.28 -0.22 -18.43
CA ASP A 245 -14.97 -0.46 -19.82
C ASP A 245 -13.47 -0.38 -20.15
N GLY A 246 -12.63 -0.18 -19.11
CA GLY A 246 -11.18 -0.09 -19.23
C GLY A 246 -10.67 1.32 -19.56
N ARG A 247 -11.55 2.29 -19.75
CA ARG A 247 -11.16 3.70 -19.91
C ARG A 247 -10.65 4.25 -18.58
N THR A 248 -9.65 5.11 -18.66
CA THR A 248 -9.10 5.85 -17.52
C THR A 248 -8.97 7.32 -17.87
N ASP A 249 -9.53 8.19 -17.03
CA ASP A 249 -9.38 9.63 -17.13
C ASP A 249 -8.45 10.08 -16.00
N THR A 250 -7.32 10.71 -16.34
CA THR A 250 -6.31 11.16 -15.37
C THR A 250 -5.87 12.58 -15.66
N LYS A 251 -5.67 13.37 -14.59
CA LYS A 251 -5.15 14.72 -14.73
C LYS A 251 -4.39 15.16 -13.49
N LEU A 252 -3.24 15.84 -13.70
CA LEU A 252 -2.48 16.53 -12.66
C LEU A 252 -2.32 18.00 -13.06
N GLU A 253 -2.77 18.91 -12.22
CA GLU A 253 -2.75 20.36 -12.48
C GLU A 253 -2.09 21.12 -11.31
N ILE A 254 -1.35 22.14 -11.66
CA ILE A 254 -0.74 23.08 -10.72
C ILE A 254 -1.27 24.48 -11.05
N PHE A 255 -1.82 25.14 -10.03
CA PHE A 255 -2.31 26.50 -10.09
C PHE A 255 -1.46 27.40 -9.19
N THR A 256 -0.96 28.48 -9.72
CA THR A 256 -0.31 29.57 -8.97
C THR A 256 -1.02 30.87 -9.24
N ASN A 257 -0.61 31.98 -8.60
CA ASN A 257 -1.21 33.27 -8.89
C ASN A 257 -0.99 33.73 -10.34
N ASP A 258 0.07 33.22 -10.99
CA ASP A 258 0.49 33.71 -12.31
C ASP A 258 0.14 32.74 -13.45
N ARG A 259 -0.06 31.45 -13.15
CA ARG A 259 -0.29 30.43 -14.19
C ARG A 259 -1.08 29.22 -13.71
N GLN A 260 -1.71 28.56 -14.67
CA GLN A 260 -2.19 27.20 -14.58
C GLN A 260 -1.32 26.31 -15.47
N GLU A 261 -0.95 25.16 -14.99
CA GLU A 261 -0.12 24.19 -15.71
C GLU A 261 -0.74 22.79 -15.57
N GLU A 262 -0.91 22.12 -16.70
CA GLU A 262 -1.21 20.68 -16.72
C GLU A 262 0.11 19.91 -16.80
N VAL A 263 0.38 19.07 -15.79
CA VAL A 263 1.63 18.31 -15.73
C VAL A 263 1.46 17.02 -16.53
N LYS A 264 2.37 16.81 -17.47
CA LYS A 264 2.42 15.55 -18.22
C LYS A 264 2.81 14.40 -17.28
N LEU A 265 1.91 13.42 -17.16
CA LEU A 265 2.16 12.24 -16.35
C LEU A 265 3.21 11.33 -17.00
N VAL A 266 4.12 10.84 -16.16
CA VAL A 266 5.08 9.81 -16.55
C VAL A 266 4.41 8.46 -16.38
N GLN A 267 4.37 7.69 -17.47
CA GLN A 267 3.87 6.31 -17.44
C GLN A 267 4.94 5.40 -16.82
N GLN A 268 4.68 4.91 -15.63
CA GLN A 268 5.53 3.98 -14.91
C GLN A 268 4.67 2.98 -14.13
N ASN A 269 5.17 1.78 -13.95
CA ASN A 269 4.52 0.78 -13.11
C ASN A 269 5.08 0.90 -11.69
N CYS A 270 4.28 1.42 -10.77
CA CYS A 270 4.69 1.60 -9.37
C CYS A 270 5.09 0.28 -8.71
N TYR A 271 4.41 -0.82 -9.01
CA TYR A 271 4.75 -2.14 -8.48
C TYR A 271 6.10 -2.68 -8.99
N GLU A 272 6.48 -2.39 -10.24
CA GLU A 272 7.84 -2.70 -10.72
C GLU A 272 8.89 -1.93 -9.92
N LEU A 273 8.63 -0.66 -9.63
CA LEU A 273 9.52 0.18 -8.82
C LEU A 273 9.60 -0.30 -7.36
N VAL A 274 8.48 -0.72 -6.78
CA VAL A 274 8.42 -1.33 -5.45
C VAL A 274 9.26 -2.61 -5.40
N CYS A 275 9.05 -3.54 -6.32
CA CYS A 275 9.83 -4.79 -6.38
C CYS A 275 11.32 -4.52 -6.54
N HIS A 276 11.69 -3.54 -7.37
CA HIS A 276 13.08 -3.12 -7.55
C HIS A 276 13.68 -2.54 -6.26
N ASP A 277 12.97 -1.62 -5.58
CA ASP A 277 13.41 -1.01 -4.31
C ASP A 277 13.67 -2.08 -3.23
N VAL A 278 12.77 -3.05 -3.10
CA VAL A 278 12.94 -4.17 -2.15
C VAL A 278 14.21 -4.96 -2.44
N VAL A 279 14.38 -5.40 -3.69
CA VAL A 279 15.52 -6.24 -4.11
C VAL A 279 16.83 -5.48 -3.97
N GLU A 280 16.90 -4.28 -4.49
CA GLU A 280 18.08 -3.42 -4.44
C GLU A 280 18.45 -3.06 -2.99
N SER A 281 17.45 -2.72 -2.15
CA SER A 281 17.68 -2.40 -0.74
C SER A 281 18.25 -3.56 0.06
N ILE A 282 17.92 -4.81 -0.28
CA ILE A 282 18.50 -5.99 0.36
C ILE A 282 19.93 -6.19 -0.14
N LEU A 283 20.15 -6.19 -1.47
CA LEU A 283 21.46 -6.48 -2.07
C LEU A 283 22.53 -5.44 -1.74
N GLU A 284 22.13 -4.16 -1.70
CA GLU A 284 23.04 -3.04 -1.43
C GLU A 284 23.03 -2.60 0.05
N ASN A 285 22.22 -3.25 0.88
CA ASN A 285 22.03 -2.88 2.29
C ASN A 285 21.73 -1.38 2.48
N LYS A 286 20.88 -0.81 1.62
CA LYS A 286 20.51 0.61 1.67
C LYS A 286 19.12 0.83 2.30
N PRO A 287 18.81 2.03 2.79
CA PRO A 287 17.46 2.37 3.25
C PRO A 287 16.42 2.14 2.15
N SER A 288 15.21 1.78 2.54
CA SER A 288 14.04 1.68 1.67
C SER A 288 12.95 2.65 2.13
N ARG A 289 12.08 3.02 1.21
CA ARG A 289 10.86 3.78 1.53
C ARG A 289 9.75 2.91 2.11
N LEU A 290 9.94 1.58 2.06
CA LEU A 290 8.93 0.56 2.40
C LEU A 290 9.12 0.00 3.80
N ASP A 291 9.74 0.76 4.71
CA ASP A 291 10.11 0.28 6.03
C ASP A 291 8.91 -0.06 6.92
N ILE A 292 9.05 -1.15 7.67
CA ILE A 292 8.02 -1.67 8.58
C ILE A 292 7.62 -0.66 9.68
N GLU A 293 8.55 0.16 10.16
CA GLU A 293 8.26 1.15 11.20
C GLU A 293 7.18 2.14 10.76
N HIS A 294 7.26 2.59 9.50
CA HIS A 294 6.26 3.48 8.93
C HIS A 294 4.92 2.77 8.74
N ALA A 295 4.93 1.56 8.17
CA ALA A 295 3.72 0.75 8.00
C ALA A 295 3.05 0.42 9.34
N LEU A 296 3.82 0.23 10.41
CA LEU A 296 3.29 0.04 11.76
C LEU A 296 2.64 1.31 12.32
N LEU A 297 3.18 2.50 12.02
CA LEU A 297 2.54 3.77 12.37
C LEU A 297 1.20 3.91 11.64
N THR A 298 1.17 3.59 10.35
CA THR A 298 -0.07 3.57 9.54
C THR A 298 -1.11 2.63 10.14
N LEU A 299 -0.72 1.39 10.48
CA LEU A 299 -1.62 0.42 11.12
C LEU A 299 -2.17 0.92 12.46
N LYS A 300 -1.34 1.52 13.32
CA LYS A 300 -1.78 2.10 14.60
C LYS A 300 -2.79 3.23 14.38
N THR A 301 -2.56 4.08 13.41
CA THR A 301 -3.47 5.17 13.03
C THR A 301 -4.82 4.63 12.55
N ILE A 302 -4.83 3.58 11.74
CA ILE A 302 -6.05 2.93 11.25
C ILE A 302 -6.85 2.31 12.40
N VAL A 303 -6.19 1.62 13.32
CA VAL A 303 -6.85 1.00 14.48
C VAL A 303 -7.46 2.06 15.39
N GLU A 304 -6.75 3.16 15.63
CA GLU A 304 -7.28 4.32 16.38
C GLU A 304 -8.53 4.90 15.71
N MET A 305 -8.50 5.11 14.39
CA MET A 305 -9.64 5.59 13.61
C MET A 305 -10.85 4.64 13.67
N ASN A 306 -10.61 3.32 13.53
CA ASN A 306 -11.68 2.32 13.64
C ASN A 306 -12.36 2.37 15.01
N GLY A 307 -11.59 2.54 16.09
CA GLY A 307 -12.14 2.72 17.43
C GLY A 307 -13.08 3.93 17.55
N MET A 308 -12.78 5.02 16.86
CA MET A 308 -13.64 6.22 16.83
C MET A 308 -14.95 6.00 16.06
N MET A 309 -14.90 5.25 14.96
CA MET A 309 -16.04 5.02 14.07
C MET A 309 -17.02 3.98 14.62
N CYS A 310 -16.52 2.93 15.28
CA CYS A 310 -17.32 1.81 15.76
C CYS A 310 -17.74 1.95 17.24
N GLY A 311 -17.04 2.78 18.03
CA GLY A 311 -17.32 3.00 19.46
C GLY A 311 -18.41 4.00 19.78
N GLY A 312 -19.05 4.61 18.79
CA GLY A 312 -20.10 5.63 18.92
C GLY A 312 -21.53 5.15 18.56
N GLN A 313 -21.76 3.83 18.49
CA GLN A 313 -23.09 3.24 18.24
C GLN A 313 -23.75 2.81 19.54
#